data_fefd4f6658931264405d47ecd09f8182
#
_entry.id   fefd4f6658931264405d47ecd09f8182
#
_cell.length_a   1.000
_cell.length_b   1.000
_cell.length_c   1.000
_cell.angle_alpha   90.00
_cell.angle_beta   90.00
_cell.angle_gamma   90.00
#
_symmetry.space_group_name_H-M   'P 1'
#
loop_
_entity.id
_entity.type
_entity.pdbx_description
1 polymer ?
#
loop_
_entity_poly.entity_id
_entity_poly.type
_entity_poly.pdbx_seq_one_letter_code
_entity_poly.pdbx_strand_id
1 'polypeptide(L)'
;MTTTPLPPWPDATLAALTTDALHQAARERVEHAWQRCREVYPELPCPGVWFDLRGASAGQAHLGRGGLRFNPVLLDENRCAFFDEVIPHEMAHWLVFHLADGTRLKPHGREWKTVMQDLFGLPPKVTHRFNVARAQPAPYRYRCGCRDYQLTPRRHALVVKGRRYRCRHCAETLVYCAG
;
A
#
# COMPACT_ATOMS: atom_id res chain seq x y z
N MET A 1 -30.14 0.40 8.58
CA MET A 1 -29.21 0.72 9.69
C MET A 1 -28.24 1.76 9.17
N THR A 2 -28.32 2.99 9.63
CA THR A 2 -27.38 4.06 9.26
C THR A 2 -26.06 3.80 9.98
N THR A 3 -25.11 3.28 9.25
CA THR A 3 -23.76 3.04 9.80
C THR A 3 -23.05 4.39 9.99
N THR A 4 -22.57 4.68 11.20
CA THR A 4 -21.76 5.87 11.47
C THR A 4 -20.44 5.74 10.69
N PRO A 5 -20.03 6.72 9.88
CA PRO A 5 -18.76 6.68 9.17
C PRO A 5 -17.57 6.47 10.11
N LEU A 6 -16.49 5.89 9.62
CA LEU A 6 -15.25 5.83 10.37
C LEU A 6 -14.76 7.27 10.61
N PRO A 7 -14.68 7.76 11.87
CA PRO A 7 -14.34 9.16 12.12
C PRO A 7 -12.93 9.48 11.60
N PRO A 8 -12.70 10.71 11.09
CA PRO A 8 -11.35 11.11 10.71
C PRO A 8 -10.43 11.10 11.94
N TRP A 9 -9.16 10.80 11.72
CA TRP A 9 -8.19 10.88 12.80
C TRP A 9 -7.79 12.34 13.05
N PRO A 10 -7.64 12.81 14.29
CA PRO A 10 -7.28 14.21 14.56
C PRO A 10 -5.91 14.58 14.00
N ASP A 11 -5.86 15.42 12.99
CA ASP A 11 -4.63 15.84 12.29
C ASP A 11 -3.57 16.42 13.21
N ALA A 12 -3.99 17.29 14.16
CA ALA A 12 -3.09 17.97 15.07
C ALA A 12 -2.29 16.99 15.97
N THR A 13 -2.83 15.79 16.22
CA THR A 13 -2.15 14.78 17.04
C THR A 13 -1.08 14.02 16.25
N LEU A 14 -1.26 13.85 14.94
CA LEU A 14 -0.33 13.07 14.11
C LEU A 14 0.97 13.81 13.81
N ALA A 15 0.93 15.13 13.63
CA ALA A 15 2.07 15.93 13.16
C ALA A 15 3.29 15.85 14.10
N ALA A 16 3.06 15.76 15.42
CA ALA A 16 4.11 15.80 16.43
C ALA A 16 4.60 14.42 16.90
N LEU A 17 4.02 13.31 16.36
CA LEU A 17 4.37 11.96 16.81
C LEU A 17 5.78 11.56 16.35
N THR A 18 6.53 10.91 17.24
CA THR A 18 7.72 10.15 16.87
C THR A 18 7.35 8.96 15.99
N THR A 19 8.33 8.35 15.31
CA THR A 19 8.09 7.18 14.46
C THR A 19 7.39 6.04 15.21
N ASP A 20 7.84 5.72 16.42
CA ASP A 20 7.26 4.63 17.22
C ASP A 20 5.83 4.96 17.66
N ALA A 21 5.59 6.19 18.09
CA ALA A 21 4.25 6.66 18.45
C ALA A 21 3.31 6.68 17.23
N LEU A 22 3.82 7.04 16.04
CA LEU A 22 3.07 7.01 14.79
C LEU A 22 2.70 5.57 14.39
N HIS A 23 3.62 4.62 14.54
CA HIS A 23 3.35 3.20 14.31
C HIS A 23 2.30 2.67 15.29
N GLN A 24 2.36 3.09 16.56
CA GLN A 24 1.36 2.70 17.56
C GLN A 24 -0.01 3.29 17.22
N ALA A 25 -0.10 4.57 16.89
CA ALA A 25 -1.33 5.21 16.45
C ALA A 25 -1.92 4.53 15.19
N ALA A 26 -1.07 4.12 14.24
CA ALA A 26 -1.52 3.38 13.06
C ALA A 26 -2.10 2.00 13.42
N ARG A 27 -1.55 1.29 14.43
CA ARG A 27 -2.16 0.05 14.95
C ARG A 27 -3.52 0.30 15.57
N GLU A 28 -3.66 1.37 16.34
CA GLU A 28 -4.94 1.79 16.94
C GLU A 28 -5.97 2.12 15.84
N ARG A 29 -5.55 2.79 14.77
CA ARG A 29 -6.42 3.05 13.63
C ARG A 29 -6.88 1.75 12.93
N VAL A 30 -5.98 0.78 12.78
CA VAL A 30 -6.33 -0.55 12.28
C VAL A 30 -7.34 -1.23 13.19
N GLU A 31 -7.13 -1.18 14.50
CA GLU A 31 -8.06 -1.74 15.49
C GLU A 31 -9.46 -1.11 15.38
N HIS A 32 -9.57 0.22 15.29
CA HIS A 32 -10.85 0.89 15.10
C HIS A 32 -11.54 0.46 13.80
N ALA A 33 -10.80 0.36 12.70
CA ALA A 33 -11.35 -0.09 11.43
C ALA A 33 -11.76 -1.57 11.49
N TRP A 34 -11.01 -2.41 12.18
CA TRP A 34 -11.33 -3.82 12.39
C TRP A 34 -12.59 -4.00 13.25
N GLN A 35 -12.71 -3.29 14.36
CA GLN A 35 -13.91 -3.31 15.19
C GLN A 35 -15.14 -2.89 14.39
N ARG A 36 -14.99 -1.88 13.52
CA ARG A 36 -16.05 -1.47 12.62
C ARG A 36 -16.46 -2.58 11.65
N CYS A 37 -15.50 -3.33 11.11
CA CYS A 37 -15.79 -4.48 10.26
C CYS A 37 -16.51 -5.60 11.01
N ARG A 38 -16.24 -5.80 12.29
CA ARG A 38 -16.90 -6.81 13.13
C ARG A 38 -18.38 -6.54 13.40
N GLU A 39 -18.85 -5.34 13.21
CA GLU A 39 -20.30 -5.05 13.26
C GLU A 39 -21.07 -5.78 12.14
N VAL A 40 -20.43 -6.05 11.00
CA VAL A 40 -21.04 -6.78 9.87
C VAL A 40 -20.53 -8.21 9.76
N TYR A 41 -19.36 -8.51 10.31
CA TYR A 41 -18.76 -9.84 10.33
C TYR A 41 -18.07 -10.10 11.69
N PRO A 42 -18.82 -10.55 12.71
CA PRO A 42 -18.31 -10.72 14.09
C PRO A 42 -17.10 -11.65 14.21
N GLU A 43 -17.01 -12.66 13.35
CA GLU A 43 -15.94 -13.67 13.33
C GLU A 43 -14.68 -13.20 12.56
N LEU A 44 -14.62 -11.93 12.13
CA LEU A 44 -13.45 -11.42 11.41
C LEU A 44 -12.20 -11.54 12.28
N PRO A 45 -11.17 -12.28 11.86
CA PRO A 45 -9.93 -12.38 12.62
C PRO A 45 -9.21 -11.04 12.67
N CYS A 46 -8.58 -10.75 13.80
CA CYS A 46 -7.78 -9.54 13.96
C CYS A 46 -6.53 -9.62 13.06
N PRO A 47 -6.29 -8.63 12.18
CA PRO A 47 -5.12 -8.66 11.31
C PRO A 47 -3.84 -8.34 12.08
N GLY A 48 -2.74 -9.05 11.78
CA GLY A 48 -1.41 -8.59 12.15
C GLY A 48 -1.04 -7.29 11.45
N VAL A 49 -0.15 -6.47 12.04
CA VAL A 49 0.26 -5.17 11.45
C VAL A 49 1.77 -5.07 11.39
N TRP A 50 2.32 -4.84 10.18
CA TRP A 50 3.76 -4.71 9.94
C TRP A 50 4.08 -3.44 9.14
N PHE A 51 5.21 -2.80 9.49
CA PHE A 51 5.75 -1.61 8.83
C PHE A 51 7.01 -1.97 8.02
N ASP A 52 6.90 -2.97 7.16
CA ASP A 52 8.00 -3.55 6.40
C ASP A 52 7.80 -3.48 4.87
N LEU A 53 6.72 -2.84 4.41
CA LEU A 53 6.46 -2.64 2.99
C LEU A 53 7.43 -1.61 2.41
N ARG A 54 7.85 -1.82 1.17
CA ARG A 54 8.80 -0.95 0.47
C ARG A 54 8.35 -0.68 -0.97
N GLY A 55 8.88 0.36 -1.56
CA GLY A 55 8.56 0.75 -2.92
C GLY A 55 7.37 1.69 -3.01
N ALA A 56 6.63 1.67 -4.12
CA ALA A 56 5.55 2.62 -4.40
C ALA A 56 4.23 2.32 -3.69
N SER A 57 4.04 1.12 -3.16
CA SER A 57 2.79 0.76 -2.48
C SER A 57 2.79 1.30 -1.05
N ALA A 58 1.71 1.99 -0.65
CA ALA A 58 1.53 2.51 0.69
C ALA A 58 1.08 1.43 1.67
N GLY A 59 0.13 0.59 1.27
CA GLY A 59 -0.39 -0.53 2.06
C GLY A 59 -0.49 -1.81 1.23
N GLN A 60 -0.74 -2.90 1.92
CA GLN A 60 -1.04 -4.21 1.35
C GLN A 60 -1.78 -5.08 2.36
N ALA A 61 -2.97 -5.56 2.03
CA ALA A 61 -3.58 -6.69 2.74
C ALA A 61 -2.84 -7.97 2.33
N HIS A 62 -1.98 -8.47 3.20
CA HIS A 62 -1.16 -9.66 2.95
C HIS A 62 -1.83 -10.90 3.55
N LEU A 63 -2.75 -11.47 2.81
CA LEU A 63 -3.63 -12.56 3.25
C LEU A 63 -2.87 -13.81 3.71
N GLY A 64 -1.83 -14.19 2.97
CA GLY A 64 -1.00 -15.36 3.34
C GLY A 64 -0.16 -15.18 4.60
N ARG A 65 0.06 -13.94 5.07
CA ARG A 65 0.75 -13.64 6.34
C ARG A 65 -0.24 -13.34 7.47
N GLY A 66 -1.51 -13.20 7.14
CA GLY A 66 -2.58 -12.97 8.11
C GLY A 66 -2.69 -11.52 8.59
N GLY A 67 -2.57 -10.51 7.71
CA GLY A 67 -2.76 -9.13 8.14
C GLY A 67 -2.36 -8.06 7.14
N LEU A 68 -2.05 -6.87 7.64
CA LEU A 68 -1.80 -5.66 6.87
C LEU A 68 -0.34 -5.24 6.95
N ARG A 69 0.22 -4.86 5.82
CA ARG A 69 1.59 -4.32 5.72
C ARG A 69 1.52 -2.88 5.25
N PHE A 70 2.31 -2.03 5.88
CA PHE A 70 2.39 -0.61 5.57
C PHE A 70 3.82 -0.18 5.24
N ASN A 71 3.94 0.82 4.38
CA ASN A 71 5.19 1.43 4.02
C ASN A 71 5.52 2.55 5.03
N PRO A 72 6.53 2.39 5.90
CA PRO A 72 6.82 3.35 6.96
C PRO A 72 7.26 4.72 6.42
N VAL A 73 7.92 4.77 5.26
CA VAL A 73 8.34 6.04 4.64
C VAL A 73 7.12 6.82 4.15
N LEU A 74 6.18 6.16 3.46
CA LEU A 74 4.98 6.81 2.96
C LEU A 74 4.02 7.17 4.09
N LEU A 75 3.97 6.38 5.18
CA LEU A 75 3.23 6.69 6.38
C LEU A 75 3.76 7.98 7.04
N ASP A 76 5.06 8.08 7.23
CA ASP A 76 5.68 9.27 7.86
C ASP A 76 5.47 10.55 7.04
N GLU A 77 5.55 10.46 5.71
CA GLU A 77 5.39 11.60 4.81
C GLU A 77 3.94 12.02 4.55
N ASN A 78 2.95 11.15 4.80
CA ASN A 78 1.55 11.38 4.42
C ASN A 78 0.57 11.03 5.56
N ARG A 79 0.94 11.35 6.81
CA ARG A 79 0.30 10.89 8.04
C ARG A 79 -1.23 10.91 7.99
N CYS A 80 -1.84 12.08 7.78
CA CYS A 80 -3.29 12.24 7.77
C CYS A 80 -3.96 11.40 6.67
N ALA A 81 -3.52 11.57 5.41
CA ALA A 81 -4.07 10.81 4.29
C ALA A 81 -3.84 9.29 4.44
N PHE A 82 -2.77 8.88 5.13
CA PHE A 82 -2.52 7.47 5.40
C PHE A 82 -3.56 6.88 6.36
N PHE A 83 -3.91 7.62 7.41
CA PHE A 83 -4.91 7.22 8.40
C PHE A 83 -6.33 7.23 7.84
N ASP A 84 -6.64 8.19 6.97
CA ASP A 84 -7.99 8.37 6.44
C ASP A 84 -8.26 7.59 5.16
N GLU A 85 -7.22 7.25 4.39
CA GLU A 85 -7.40 6.57 3.10
C GLU A 85 -6.74 5.18 3.06
N VAL A 86 -5.46 5.04 3.46
CA VAL A 86 -4.70 3.80 3.25
C VAL A 86 -5.11 2.70 4.23
N ILE A 87 -5.21 3.02 5.52
CA ILE A 87 -5.56 2.02 6.54
C ILE A 87 -6.97 1.45 6.29
N PRO A 88 -8.02 2.26 6.08
CA PRO A 88 -9.34 1.74 5.73
C PRO A 88 -9.35 0.96 4.41
N HIS A 89 -8.58 1.38 3.41
CA HIS A 89 -8.44 0.69 2.13
C HIS A 89 -7.96 -0.76 2.29
N GLU A 90 -6.89 -0.96 3.05
CA GLU A 90 -6.35 -2.30 3.29
C GLU A 90 -7.24 -3.13 4.21
N MET A 91 -7.92 -2.50 5.16
CA MET A 91 -8.91 -3.18 6.00
C MET A 91 -10.13 -3.62 5.18
N ALA A 92 -10.58 -2.84 4.19
CA ALA A 92 -11.64 -3.25 3.28
C ALA A 92 -11.23 -4.50 2.47
N HIS A 93 -9.98 -4.60 2.01
CA HIS A 93 -9.47 -5.82 1.38
C HIS A 93 -9.48 -7.02 2.34
N TRP A 94 -9.09 -6.79 3.60
CA TRP A 94 -9.11 -7.83 4.64
C TRP A 94 -10.51 -8.37 4.88
N LEU A 95 -11.49 -7.49 5.06
CA LEU A 95 -12.89 -7.87 5.26
C LEU A 95 -13.44 -8.62 4.03
N VAL A 96 -13.27 -8.07 2.83
CA VAL A 96 -13.80 -8.67 1.60
C VAL A 96 -13.23 -10.07 1.36
N PHE A 97 -11.95 -10.30 1.66
CA PHE A 97 -11.35 -11.62 1.55
C PHE A 97 -12.03 -12.64 2.45
N HIS A 98 -12.30 -12.29 3.71
CA HIS A 98 -12.95 -13.19 4.66
C HIS A 98 -14.45 -13.39 4.34
N LEU A 99 -15.15 -12.38 3.85
CA LEU A 99 -16.53 -12.50 3.39
C LEU A 99 -16.68 -13.34 2.11
N ALA A 100 -15.65 -13.40 1.29
CA ALA A 100 -15.68 -14.11 0.01
C ALA A 100 -15.63 -15.64 0.13
N ASP A 101 -15.33 -16.16 1.30
CA ASP A 101 -15.27 -17.61 1.61
C ASP A 101 -14.59 -18.44 0.50
N GLY A 102 -13.38 -18.03 0.11
CA GLY A 102 -12.59 -18.67 -0.94
C GLY A 102 -12.94 -18.26 -2.38
N THR A 103 -13.99 -17.49 -2.59
CA THR A 103 -14.31 -16.94 -3.92
C THR A 103 -13.31 -15.87 -4.33
N ARG A 104 -12.73 -16.00 -5.53
CA ARG A 104 -11.78 -15.02 -6.05
C ARG A 104 -12.53 -13.77 -6.57
N LEU A 105 -12.59 -12.75 -5.75
CA LEU A 105 -13.16 -11.44 -6.12
C LEU A 105 -12.12 -10.53 -6.77
N LYS A 106 -12.60 -9.55 -7.56
CA LYS A 106 -11.72 -8.50 -8.09
C LYS A 106 -11.23 -7.61 -6.94
N PRO A 107 -9.92 -7.32 -6.82
CA PRO A 107 -9.39 -6.42 -5.80
C PRO A 107 -10.12 -5.10 -5.77
N HIS A 108 -10.58 -4.30 -5.97
CA HIS A 108 -11.39 -3.08 -6.02
C HIS A 108 -12.72 -3.28 -6.77
N GLY A 109 -13.31 -4.48 -6.63
CA GLY A 109 -14.61 -4.82 -7.19
C GLY A 109 -15.76 -4.12 -6.44
N ARG A 110 -16.99 -4.58 -6.71
CA ARG A 110 -18.20 -4.05 -6.10
C ARG A 110 -18.16 -4.19 -4.58
N GLU A 111 -17.79 -5.33 -4.09
CA GLU A 111 -17.74 -5.69 -2.66
C GLU A 111 -16.82 -4.74 -1.89
N TRP A 112 -15.60 -4.52 -2.40
CA TRP A 112 -14.66 -3.58 -1.81
C TRP A 112 -15.19 -2.15 -1.81
N LYS A 113 -15.82 -1.71 -2.92
CA LYS A 113 -16.43 -0.37 -3.00
C LYS A 113 -17.57 -0.19 -2.01
N THR A 114 -18.41 -1.21 -1.84
CA THR A 114 -19.48 -1.22 -0.85
C THR A 114 -18.90 -1.07 0.58
N VAL A 115 -17.84 -1.79 0.93
CA VAL A 115 -17.19 -1.63 2.24
C VAL A 115 -16.67 -0.20 2.43
N MET A 116 -15.97 0.34 1.44
CA MET A 116 -15.45 1.72 1.53
C MET A 116 -16.56 2.75 1.71
N GLN A 117 -17.63 2.66 0.91
CA GLN A 117 -18.72 3.65 0.88
C GLN A 117 -19.70 3.46 2.03
N ASP A 118 -20.22 2.25 2.22
CA ASP A 118 -21.36 1.99 3.09
C ASP A 118 -20.92 1.69 4.53
N LEU A 119 -19.77 1.04 4.72
CA LEU A 119 -19.28 0.73 6.05
C LEU A 119 -18.35 1.81 6.61
N PHE A 120 -17.41 2.32 5.81
CA PHE A 120 -16.46 3.35 6.27
C PHE A 120 -16.90 4.79 5.97
N GLY A 121 -17.86 4.99 5.06
CA GLY A 121 -18.28 6.33 4.64
C GLY A 121 -17.22 7.07 3.82
N LEU A 122 -16.32 6.34 3.16
CA LEU A 122 -15.16 6.88 2.44
C LEU A 122 -15.28 6.69 0.92
N PRO A 123 -14.76 7.63 0.11
CA PRO A 123 -14.73 7.45 -1.32
C PRO A 123 -13.83 6.27 -1.71
N PRO A 124 -14.25 5.39 -2.66
CA PRO A 124 -13.52 4.18 -3.03
C PRO A 124 -12.35 4.51 -3.97
N LYS A 125 -11.35 5.23 -3.48
CA LYS A 125 -10.13 5.57 -4.22
C LYS A 125 -9.23 4.33 -4.33
N VAL A 126 -8.92 3.92 -5.56
CA VAL A 126 -8.13 2.72 -5.84
C VAL A 126 -6.62 2.92 -5.62
N THR A 127 -6.13 4.15 -5.82
CA THR A 127 -4.70 4.47 -5.72
C THR A 127 -4.49 5.77 -4.95
N HIS A 128 -3.37 5.86 -4.23
CA HIS A 128 -2.91 7.10 -3.62
C HIS A 128 -2.13 7.98 -4.62
N ARG A 129 -1.97 9.25 -4.31
CA ARG A 129 -1.17 10.21 -5.10
C ARG A 129 0.09 10.67 -4.36
N PHE A 130 0.63 9.84 -3.46
CA PHE A 130 1.80 10.17 -2.66
C PHE A 130 3.06 10.32 -3.53
N ASN A 131 3.97 11.19 -3.11
CA ASN A 131 5.32 11.20 -3.66
C ASN A 131 6.05 9.94 -3.15
N VAL A 132 6.48 9.10 -4.08
CA VAL A 132 7.10 7.80 -3.74
C VAL A 132 8.63 7.82 -3.89
N ALA A 133 9.23 8.98 -4.18
CA ALA A 133 10.66 9.07 -4.49
C ALA A 133 11.56 8.53 -3.37
N ARG A 134 11.26 8.84 -2.10
CA ARG A 134 12.03 8.34 -0.95
C ARG A 134 11.72 6.89 -0.59
N ALA A 135 10.52 6.42 -0.89
CA ALA A 135 10.12 5.03 -0.62
C ALA A 135 10.65 4.05 -1.66
N GLN A 136 11.05 4.52 -2.84
CA GLN A 136 11.62 3.70 -3.89
C GLN A 136 13.15 3.66 -3.78
N PRO A 137 13.78 2.48 -3.92
CA PRO A 137 15.22 2.41 -4.08
C PRO A 137 15.69 3.21 -5.30
N ALA A 138 16.85 3.84 -5.21
CA ALA A 138 17.45 4.55 -6.34
C ALA A 138 17.50 3.66 -7.60
N PRO A 139 17.16 4.19 -8.75
CA PRO A 139 17.20 3.43 -9.98
C PRO A 139 18.66 3.15 -10.40
N TYR A 140 18.86 2.02 -11.05
CA TYR A 140 20.15 1.65 -11.62
C TYR A 140 20.32 2.30 -13.00
N ARG A 141 21.46 3.00 -13.19
CA ARG A 141 21.78 3.65 -14.47
C ARG A 141 22.24 2.64 -15.50
N TYR A 142 21.66 2.73 -16.68
CA TYR A 142 22.02 1.96 -17.86
C TYR A 142 22.15 2.90 -19.04
N ARG A 143 22.90 2.50 -20.06
CA ARG A 143 23.01 3.28 -21.30
C ARG A 143 23.08 2.37 -22.53
N CYS A 144 22.75 2.92 -23.67
CA CYS A 144 23.10 2.48 -25.00
C CYS A 144 23.87 3.59 -25.72
N GLY A 145 24.28 3.36 -26.95
CA GLY A 145 25.00 4.39 -27.73
C GLY A 145 24.20 5.68 -27.97
N CYS A 146 22.88 5.69 -27.82
CA CYS A 146 22.05 6.86 -28.13
C CYS A 146 21.44 7.58 -26.91
N ARG A 147 21.34 6.96 -25.74
CA ARG A 147 20.74 7.58 -24.53
C ARG A 147 20.95 6.80 -23.25
N ASP A 148 20.68 7.48 -22.11
CA ASP A 148 20.66 6.89 -20.79
C ASP A 148 19.27 6.33 -20.46
N TYR A 149 19.25 5.32 -19.58
CA TYR A 149 18.07 4.67 -19.02
C TYR A 149 18.20 4.50 -17.52
N GLN A 150 17.06 4.45 -16.85
CA GLN A 150 16.96 4.09 -15.46
C GLN A 150 16.16 2.80 -15.32
N LEU A 151 16.77 1.75 -14.84
CA LEU A 151 16.08 0.48 -14.57
C LEU A 151 15.77 0.37 -13.07
N THR A 152 14.54 -0.11 -12.80
CA THR A 152 14.13 -0.41 -11.43
C THR A 152 14.99 -1.54 -10.85
N PRO A 153 15.13 -1.67 -9.50
CA PRO A 153 15.85 -2.77 -8.86
C PRO A 153 15.42 -4.15 -9.36
N ARG A 154 14.12 -4.34 -9.59
CA ARG A 154 13.58 -5.58 -10.16
C ARG A 154 14.16 -5.87 -11.55
N ARG A 155 14.24 -4.87 -12.43
CA ARG A 155 14.81 -5.03 -13.77
C ARG A 155 16.31 -5.26 -13.72
N HIS A 156 17.01 -4.53 -12.83
CA HIS A 156 18.44 -4.74 -12.60
C HIS A 156 18.73 -6.16 -12.12
N ALA A 157 17.99 -6.68 -11.14
CA ALA A 157 18.12 -8.05 -10.67
C ALA A 157 17.89 -9.09 -11.80
N LEU A 158 17.00 -8.81 -12.75
CA LEU A 158 16.80 -9.66 -13.92
C LEU A 158 17.99 -9.59 -14.88
N VAL A 159 18.63 -8.43 -15.05
CA VAL A 159 19.86 -8.30 -15.84
C VAL A 159 21.00 -9.10 -15.21
N VAL A 160 21.18 -9.03 -13.91
CA VAL A 160 22.18 -9.84 -13.16
C VAL A 160 21.93 -11.34 -13.36
N LYS A 161 20.68 -11.77 -13.51
CA LYS A 161 20.29 -13.15 -13.83
C LYS A 161 20.40 -13.49 -15.33
N GLY A 162 21.02 -12.62 -16.15
CA GLY A 162 21.25 -12.87 -17.57
C GLY A 162 20.21 -12.32 -18.53
N ARG A 163 19.15 -11.64 -18.05
CA ARG A 163 18.16 -11.02 -18.93
C ARG A 163 18.77 -9.79 -19.62
N ARG A 164 18.58 -9.67 -20.95
CA ARG A 164 19.04 -8.52 -21.72
C ARG A 164 17.87 -7.59 -22.05
N TYR A 165 18.05 -6.29 -21.83
CA TYR A 165 17.11 -5.24 -22.26
C TYR A 165 17.74 -4.49 -23.44
N ARG A 166 16.95 -4.16 -24.43
CA ARG A 166 17.38 -3.42 -25.62
C ARG A 166 16.74 -2.04 -25.67
N CYS A 167 17.49 -1.09 -26.20
CA CYS A 167 16.98 0.24 -26.50
C CYS A 167 15.88 0.15 -27.56
N ARG A 168 14.75 0.80 -27.31
CA ARG A 168 13.65 0.82 -28.31
C ARG A 168 13.94 1.71 -29.52
N HIS A 169 15.00 2.54 -29.46
CA HIS A 169 15.35 3.46 -30.52
C HIS A 169 16.50 2.95 -31.39
N CYS A 170 17.62 2.52 -30.79
CA CYS A 170 18.78 2.03 -31.55
C CYS A 170 18.96 0.50 -31.49
N ALA A 171 18.06 -0.23 -30.85
CA ALA A 171 18.09 -1.67 -30.67
C ALA A 171 19.32 -2.25 -29.94
N GLU A 172 20.29 -1.43 -29.54
CA GLU A 172 21.44 -1.88 -28.76
C GLU A 172 21.03 -2.40 -27.38
N THR A 173 21.81 -3.36 -26.88
CA THR A 173 21.63 -3.85 -25.50
C THR A 173 22.03 -2.78 -24.50
N LEU A 174 21.20 -2.59 -23.47
CA LEU A 174 21.48 -1.67 -22.39
C LEU A 174 22.63 -2.21 -21.52
N VAL A 175 23.64 -1.37 -21.28
CA VAL A 175 24.80 -1.68 -20.46
C VAL A 175 24.67 -0.95 -19.12
N TYR A 176 24.92 -1.66 -18.01
CA TYR A 176 24.92 -1.09 -16.67
C TYR A 176 26.06 -0.11 -16.49
N CYS A 177 25.76 1.08 -15.99
CA CYS A 177 26.76 2.09 -15.60
C CYS A 177 26.91 2.03 -14.08
N ALA A 178 27.93 1.29 -13.58
CA ALA A 178 28.32 1.39 -12.17
C ALA A 178 28.76 2.83 -11.90
N GLY A 179 28.16 3.48 -10.90
CA GLY A 179 28.56 4.80 -10.43
C GLY A 179 29.72 4.72 -9.49
#